data_70a0d0a315a8c4f0459598181aacffb9
#
_entry.id   70a0d0a315a8c4f0459598181aacffb9
#
_cell.length_a   1.000
_cell.length_b   1.000
_cell.length_c   1.000
_cell.angle_alpha   90.00
_cell.angle_beta   90.00
_cell.angle_gamma   90.00
#
_symmetry.space_group_name_H-M   'P 1'
#
loop_
_entity.id
_entity.type
_entity.pdbx_description
1 polymer ?
#
loop_
_entity_poly.entity_id
_entity_poly.type
_entity_poly.pdbx_seq_one_letter_code
_entity_poly.pdbx_strand_id
1 'polypeptide(L)'
;MKSRSDKLRKIIQIISLLLINSNFKTFFTGNLYQGSLKRLCIPVLNCHSCPFAVLSCPVGLMQQFLLKGLRQGIDGFLYVFGIVASMGLVLGRFFCGWICPFGFLQELLYRGRKSEVGGQKSEVGSQKIEERGRRKEDSGKEIWKMLFRVLSVIFLFGFVLILPWLITNRWGLGSAMFCRYICPAGTFEAGIWGAFKGYAVLTPALILKIFIFLLVFYFSIKIFRFWCRVCPLGLLLGFFNKISFLKLYNNEKCNNCLICRRVCPMDIDMPENINSIDCIRCKRCVDACPQRSLSLSWLKPQTTNTKKFQRNAEALDKLRQNSKIK
;
A
#
# COMPACT_ATOMS: atom_id res chain seq x y z
N MET A 1 -17.83 -6.17 15.65
CA MET A 1 -17.67 -4.77 16.16
C MET A 1 -16.61 -4.06 15.30
N LYS A 2 -16.93 -2.91 14.68
CA LYS A 2 -15.92 -2.08 14.01
C LYS A 2 -15.03 -1.50 15.10
N SER A 3 -13.72 -1.77 15.03
CA SER A 3 -12.74 -1.22 15.96
C SER A 3 -12.79 0.32 16.00
N ARG A 4 -12.52 0.91 17.15
CA ARG A 4 -12.42 2.39 17.32
C ARG A 4 -11.40 2.98 16.34
N SER A 5 -10.29 2.29 16.11
CA SER A 5 -9.27 2.73 15.15
C SER A 5 -9.74 2.67 13.69
N ASP A 6 -10.62 1.73 13.31
CA ASP A 6 -11.19 1.69 11.96
C ASP A 6 -12.13 2.88 11.69
N LYS A 7 -12.90 3.33 12.69
CA LYS A 7 -13.74 4.53 12.55
C LYS A 7 -12.90 5.79 12.39
N LEU A 8 -11.91 5.96 13.29
CA LEU A 8 -10.98 7.10 13.24
C LEU A 8 -10.22 7.13 11.91
N ARG A 9 -9.72 6.00 11.44
CA ARG A 9 -9.00 5.89 10.18
C ARG A 9 -9.86 6.32 8.99
N LYS A 10 -11.13 5.90 8.92
CA LYS A 10 -12.05 6.33 7.87
C LYS A 10 -12.31 7.83 7.89
N ILE A 11 -12.50 8.42 9.07
CA ILE A 11 -12.67 9.86 9.21
C ILE A 11 -11.42 10.59 8.68
N ILE A 12 -10.22 10.16 9.08
CA ILE A 12 -8.96 10.75 8.58
C ILE A 12 -8.85 10.60 7.06
N GLN A 13 -9.22 9.46 6.49
CA GLN A 13 -9.19 9.22 5.04
C GLN A 13 -10.16 10.15 4.29
N ILE A 14 -11.37 10.38 4.82
CA ILE A 14 -12.35 11.30 4.22
C ILE A 14 -11.82 12.74 4.29
N ILE A 15 -11.33 13.18 5.45
CA ILE A 15 -10.74 14.52 5.61
C ILE A 15 -9.56 14.69 4.65
N SER A 16 -8.67 13.70 4.56
CA SER A 16 -7.53 13.74 3.63
C SER A 16 -7.97 13.80 2.16
N LEU A 17 -8.99 13.05 1.77
CA LEU A 17 -9.54 13.09 0.41
C LEU A 17 -10.04 14.50 0.07
N LEU A 18 -10.76 15.15 0.97
CA LEU A 18 -11.30 16.49 0.77
C LEU A 18 -10.18 17.55 0.74
N LEU A 19 -9.21 17.46 1.65
CA LEU A 19 -8.09 18.42 1.71
C LEU A 19 -7.16 18.33 0.49
N ILE A 20 -6.81 17.10 0.07
CA ILE A 20 -5.91 16.87 -1.05
C ILE A 20 -6.57 17.28 -2.38
N ASN A 21 -7.90 17.16 -2.48
CA ASN A 21 -8.68 17.50 -3.66
C ASN A 21 -9.62 18.69 -3.40
N SER A 22 -9.11 19.75 -2.78
CA SER A 22 -9.91 20.90 -2.34
C SER A 22 -10.14 21.99 -3.41
N ASN A 23 -9.63 21.81 -4.64
CA ASN A 23 -9.87 22.79 -5.72
C ASN A 23 -11.24 22.62 -6.37
N PHE A 24 -12.30 22.91 -5.60
CA PHE A 24 -13.68 22.83 -6.11
C PHE A 24 -14.02 23.89 -7.15
N LYS A 25 -13.24 24.96 -7.26
CA LYS A 25 -13.41 25.99 -8.30
C LYS A 25 -13.36 25.42 -9.72
N THR A 26 -12.59 24.35 -9.92
CA THR A 26 -12.49 23.62 -11.19
C THR A 26 -13.83 23.12 -11.71
N PHE A 27 -14.78 22.83 -10.82
CA PHE A 27 -16.11 22.40 -11.24
C PHE A 27 -16.79 23.41 -12.17
N PHE A 28 -16.60 24.69 -11.89
CA PHE A 28 -17.14 25.79 -12.66
C PHE A 28 -16.21 26.27 -13.79
N THR A 29 -14.90 26.36 -13.52
CA THR A 29 -13.94 26.96 -14.45
C THR A 29 -13.31 25.97 -15.42
N GLY A 30 -13.30 24.67 -15.10
CA GLY A 30 -12.61 23.64 -15.89
C GLY A 30 -11.09 23.67 -15.80
N ASN A 31 -10.50 24.67 -15.14
CA ASN A 31 -9.05 24.90 -15.12
C ASN A 31 -8.35 24.04 -14.06
N LEU A 32 -7.13 23.56 -14.40
CA LEU A 32 -6.26 22.86 -13.47
C LEU A 32 -5.73 23.83 -12.41
N TYR A 33 -5.66 23.35 -11.16
CA TYR A 33 -5.00 24.11 -10.10
C TYR A 33 -3.50 24.27 -10.39
N GLN A 34 -3.02 25.53 -10.43
CA GLN A 34 -1.61 25.87 -10.69
C GLN A 34 -0.95 26.64 -9.53
N GLY A 35 -1.58 26.65 -8.35
CA GLY A 35 -1.07 27.33 -7.17
C GLY A 35 0.22 26.70 -6.61
N SER A 36 0.88 27.40 -5.69
CA SER A 36 2.15 27.01 -5.06
C SER A 36 2.05 25.65 -4.32
N LEU A 37 0.90 25.28 -3.79
CA LEU A 37 0.68 24.00 -3.12
C LEU A 37 0.87 22.79 -4.04
N LYS A 38 0.74 22.95 -5.37
CA LYS A 38 1.01 21.88 -6.35
C LYS A 38 2.48 21.43 -6.34
N ARG A 39 3.39 22.29 -5.85
CA ARG A 39 4.81 21.95 -5.68
C ARG A 39 5.04 21.06 -4.47
N LEU A 40 4.12 21.05 -3.51
CA LEU A 40 4.22 20.19 -2.33
C LEU A 40 3.86 18.76 -2.69
N CYS A 41 4.81 17.85 -2.45
CA CYS A 41 4.66 16.43 -2.68
C CYS A 41 4.20 15.74 -1.39
N ILE A 42 3.14 14.94 -1.47
CA ILE A 42 2.71 14.05 -0.39
C ILE A 42 2.82 12.60 -0.83
N PRO A 43 3.34 11.67 0.00
CA PRO A 43 3.53 10.28 -0.38
C PRO A 43 2.23 9.47 -0.38
N VAL A 44 1.27 9.94 -1.18
CA VAL A 44 -0.02 9.28 -1.46
C VAL A 44 -0.25 9.18 -2.96
N LEU A 45 -1.06 8.20 -3.36
CA LEU A 45 -1.47 8.08 -4.75
C LEU A 45 -2.65 9.02 -5.01
N ASN A 46 -2.37 10.15 -5.62
CA ASN A 46 -3.34 11.17 -6.05
C ASN A 46 -2.87 11.76 -7.38
N CYS A 47 -3.73 11.86 -8.37
CA CYS A 47 -3.28 12.24 -9.71
C CYS A 47 -2.84 13.71 -9.77
N HIS A 48 -1.57 13.93 -10.12
CA HIS A 48 -1.03 15.28 -10.34
C HIS A 48 -1.81 16.07 -11.41
N SER A 49 -2.34 15.37 -12.43
CA SER A 49 -3.15 16.01 -13.51
C SER A 49 -4.64 16.08 -13.17
N CYS A 50 -5.04 15.71 -11.96
CA CYS A 50 -6.42 15.88 -11.51
C CYS A 50 -6.72 17.38 -11.34
N PRO A 51 -7.82 17.89 -11.91
CA PRO A 51 -8.21 19.28 -11.76
C PRO A 51 -8.49 19.69 -10.30
N PHE A 52 -9.02 18.77 -9.51
CA PHE A 52 -9.33 18.98 -8.09
C PHE A 52 -8.09 18.96 -7.19
N ALA A 53 -7.03 18.27 -7.62
CA ALA A 53 -5.84 18.03 -6.81
C ALA A 53 -5.02 19.31 -6.58
N VAL A 54 -4.86 19.68 -5.31
CA VAL A 54 -4.00 20.81 -4.89
C VAL A 54 -2.57 20.33 -4.55
N LEU A 55 -2.39 19.03 -4.30
CA LEU A 55 -1.11 18.40 -3.97
C LEU A 55 -0.70 17.40 -5.04
N SER A 56 0.59 17.10 -5.13
CA SER A 56 1.13 16.24 -6.19
C SER A 56 1.55 14.87 -5.70
N CYS A 57 1.30 13.84 -6.54
CA CYS A 57 1.79 12.48 -6.34
C CYS A 57 3.29 12.40 -6.62
N PRO A 58 4.10 11.79 -5.73
CA PRO A 58 5.54 11.67 -5.94
C PRO A 58 5.92 10.86 -7.19
N VAL A 59 5.18 9.79 -7.50
CA VAL A 59 5.45 8.98 -8.69
C VAL A 59 5.30 9.79 -9.97
N GLY A 60 4.25 10.62 -10.05
CA GLY A 60 4.03 11.51 -11.19
C GLY A 60 5.13 12.58 -11.31
N LEU A 61 5.51 13.19 -10.20
CA LEU A 61 6.58 14.19 -10.18
C LEU A 61 7.94 13.62 -10.56
N MET A 62 8.29 12.42 -10.03
CA MET A 62 9.53 11.74 -10.40
C MET A 62 9.61 11.53 -11.92
N GLN A 63 8.53 11.05 -12.54
CA GLN A 63 8.48 10.88 -13.99
C GLN A 63 8.62 12.23 -14.73
N GLN A 64 7.93 13.26 -14.29
CA GLN A 64 8.01 14.60 -14.91
C GLN A 64 9.43 15.18 -14.87
N PHE A 65 10.16 14.98 -13.78
CA PHE A 65 11.55 15.44 -13.68
C PHE A 65 12.50 14.59 -14.54
N LEU A 66 12.31 13.27 -14.62
CA LEU A 66 13.10 12.43 -15.52
C LEU A 66 12.91 12.79 -17.00
N LEU A 67 11.71 13.23 -17.39
CA LEU A 67 11.41 13.67 -18.75
C LEU A 67 12.13 14.98 -19.14
N LYS A 68 12.54 15.81 -18.17
CA LYS A 68 13.36 17.01 -18.44
C LYS A 68 14.82 16.69 -18.73
N GLY A 69 15.20 15.42 -18.67
CA GLY A 69 16.58 14.94 -18.80
C GLY A 69 17.40 15.09 -17.51
N LEU A 70 18.50 14.32 -17.43
CA LEU A 70 19.30 14.25 -16.21
C LEU A 70 19.90 15.60 -15.79
N ARG A 71 20.29 16.45 -16.74
CA ARG A 71 20.90 17.76 -16.41
C ARG A 71 19.93 18.75 -15.75
N GLN A 72 18.67 18.78 -16.20
CA GLN A 72 17.68 19.77 -15.73
C GLN A 72 16.69 19.21 -14.73
N GLY A 73 16.57 17.88 -14.66
CA GLY A 73 15.56 17.21 -13.84
C GLY A 73 16.10 16.58 -12.56
N ILE A 74 17.43 16.43 -12.42
CA ILE A 74 18.02 15.71 -11.29
C ILE A 74 17.70 16.38 -9.94
N ASP A 75 17.74 17.68 -9.86
CA ASP A 75 17.47 18.41 -8.61
C ASP A 75 16.02 18.21 -8.17
N GLY A 76 15.08 18.29 -9.11
CA GLY A 76 13.67 18.04 -8.84
C GLY A 76 13.38 16.58 -8.48
N PHE A 77 14.07 15.65 -9.12
CA PHE A 77 13.97 14.22 -8.79
C PHE A 77 14.50 13.95 -7.38
N LEU A 78 15.68 14.48 -7.02
CA LEU A 78 16.26 14.34 -5.68
C LEU A 78 15.39 15.01 -4.61
N TYR A 79 14.78 16.16 -4.91
CA TYR A 79 13.82 16.82 -4.02
C TYR A 79 12.63 15.90 -3.70
N VAL A 80 11.99 15.31 -4.71
CA VAL A 80 10.84 14.42 -4.51
C VAL A 80 11.26 13.15 -3.79
N PHE A 81 12.39 12.54 -4.19
CA PHE A 81 12.93 11.36 -3.54
C PHE A 81 13.27 11.64 -2.07
N GLY A 82 13.88 12.77 -1.78
CA GLY A 82 14.20 13.20 -0.41
C GLY A 82 12.95 13.35 0.48
N ILE A 83 11.87 13.95 -0.05
CA ILE A 83 10.59 14.03 0.68
C ILE A 83 10.02 12.62 0.95
N VAL A 84 9.99 11.75 -0.06
CA VAL A 84 9.45 10.39 0.11
C VAL A 84 10.30 9.59 1.08
N ALA A 85 11.62 9.72 1.01
CA ALA A 85 12.56 9.05 1.92
C ALA A 85 12.41 9.55 3.36
N SER A 86 12.38 10.86 3.59
CA SER A 86 12.19 11.45 4.93
C SER A 86 10.86 11.03 5.55
N MET A 87 9.77 11.14 4.80
CA MET A 87 8.45 10.70 5.24
C MET A 87 8.37 9.18 5.45
N GLY A 88 9.05 8.39 4.60
CA GLY A 88 9.19 6.95 4.75
C GLY A 88 9.97 6.57 6.00
N LEU A 89 11.07 7.25 6.31
CA LEU A 89 11.85 7.05 7.54
C LEU A 89 11.03 7.37 8.79
N VAL A 90 10.23 8.42 8.75
CA VAL A 90 9.40 8.80 9.90
C VAL A 90 8.22 7.85 10.08
N LEU A 91 7.42 7.63 9.06
CA LEU A 91 6.11 6.99 9.15
C LEU A 91 5.98 5.66 8.36
N GLY A 92 6.95 5.31 7.50
CA GLY A 92 6.83 4.15 6.60
C GLY A 92 5.56 4.18 5.75
N ARG A 93 4.89 3.04 5.61
CA ARG A 93 3.62 2.91 4.84
C ARG A 93 2.36 3.40 5.57
N PHE A 94 2.49 4.15 6.66
CA PHE A 94 1.35 4.72 7.37
C PHE A 94 0.46 5.57 6.43
N PHE A 95 1.07 6.37 5.55
CA PHE A 95 0.35 7.16 4.56
C PHE A 95 -0.60 6.33 3.70
N CYS A 96 -0.15 5.14 3.27
CA CYS A 96 -1.00 4.23 2.49
C CYS A 96 -2.22 3.74 3.26
N GLY A 97 -2.06 3.56 4.59
CA GLY A 97 -3.12 3.07 5.46
C GLY A 97 -4.16 4.12 5.86
N TRP A 98 -3.72 5.37 6.07
CA TRP A 98 -4.50 6.38 6.76
C TRP A 98 -4.87 7.61 5.91
N ILE A 99 -4.05 7.95 4.91
CA ILE A 99 -4.15 9.23 4.19
C ILE A 99 -4.51 9.02 2.71
N CYS A 100 -4.04 7.92 2.09
CA CYS A 100 -4.16 7.72 0.65
C CYS A 100 -5.62 7.67 0.16
N PRO A 101 -6.07 8.61 -0.71
CA PRO A 101 -7.43 8.66 -1.22
C PRO A 101 -7.79 7.42 -2.05
N PHE A 102 -6.88 6.98 -2.92
CA PHE A 102 -7.10 5.80 -3.74
C PHE A 102 -7.15 4.51 -2.91
N GLY A 103 -6.37 4.44 -1.81
CA GLY A 103 -6.46 3.36 -0.85
C GLY A 103 -7.80 3.33 -0.12
N PHE A 104 -8.40 4.48 0.17
CA PHE A 104 -9.75 4.59 0.74
C PHE A 104 -10.81 4.10 -0.23
N LEU A 105 -10.74 4.50 -1.50
CA LEU A 105 -11.66 4.04 -2.54
C LEU A 105 -11.69 2.51 -2.65
N GLN A 106 -10.52 1.87 -2.69
CA GLN A 106 -10.43 0.40 -2.73
C GLN A 106 -11.01 -0.27 -1.48
N GLU A 107 -10.86 0.36 -0.33
CA GLU A 107 -11.42 -0.16 0.92
C GLU A 107 -12.96 -0.04 0.96
N LEU A 108 -13.52 0.99 0.31
CA LEU A 108 -14.96 1.16 0.16
C LEU A 108 -15.55 0.10 -0.78
N LEU A 109 -14.82 -0.24 -1.85
CA LEU A 109 -15.23 -1.22 -2.86
C LEU A 109 -15.14 -2.67 -2.35
N TYR A 110 -14.24 -2.94 -1.41
CA TYR A 110 -14.00 -4.29 -0.95
C TYR A 110 -15.23 -4.90 -0.28
N ARG A 111 -15.81 -5.92 -0.90
CA ARG A 111 -16.96 -6.69 -0.42
C ARG A 111 -16.58 -8.04 0.20
N GLY A 112 -15.29 -8.39 0.19
CA GLY A 112 -14.80 -9.63 0.77
C GLY A 112 -14.93 -9.64 2.28
N ARG A 113 -15.20 -10.82 2.78
CA ARG A 113 -15.35 -11.28 4.17
C ARG A 113 -15.42 -10.13 5.20
N LYS A 114 -16.63 -9.71 5.54
CA LYS A 114 -16.85 -9.09 6.84
C LYS A 114 -16.24 -10.09 7.85
N SER A 115 -15.14 -9.70 8.48
CA SER A 115 -14.56 -10.52 9.53
C SER A 115 -15.62 -10.63 10.62
N GLU A 116 -16.33 -11.73 10.65
CA GLU A 116 -17.10 -12.17 11.79
C GLU A 116 -16.09 -12.52 12.89
N VAL A 117 -15.53 -11.49 13.51
CA VAL A 117 -14.91 -11.58 14.82
C VAL A 117 -16.06 -11.43 15.80
N GLY A 118 -16.97 -12.38 15.73
CA GLY A 118 -18.08 -12.57 16.63
C GLY A 118 -18.11 -14.02 17.07
N GLY A 119 -17.54 -14.30 18.26
CA GLY A 119 -17.91 -15.43 19.07
C GLY A 119 -17.65 -16.83 18.50
N GLN A 120 -16.39 -17.27 18.45
CA GLN A 120 -16.09 -18.67 18.69
C GLN A 120 -15.19 -18.79 19.89
N LYS A 121 -15.83 -19.09 21.03
CA LYS A 121 -15.21 -19.74 22.17
C LYS A 121 -14.50 -20.99 21.66
N SER A 122 -13.28 -21.15 22.11
CA SER A 122 -12.40 -22.27 21.91
C SER A 122 -13.12 -23.64 22.05
N GLU A 123 -13.25 -24.38 20.97
CA GLU A 123 -13.26 -25.83 21.03
C GLU A 123 -11.91 -26.36 20.55
N VAL A 124 -11.14 -26.77 21.50
CA VAL A 124 -9.88 -27.51 21.34
C VAL A 124 -10.27 -28.96 21.01
N GLY A 125 -10.27 -29.30 19.75
CA GLY A 125 -10.52 -30.69 19.36
C GLY A 125 -10.82 -30.87 17.89
N SER A 126 -9.85 -30.67 16.98
CA SER A 126 -9.80 -31.28 15.62
C SER A 126 -8.60 -30.71 14.82
N GLN A 127 -7.41 -30.76 15.40
CA GLN A 127 -6.24 -30.05 14.83
C GLN A 127 -5.56 -30.76 13.64
N LYS A 128 -5.77 -32.04 13.38
CA LYS A 128 -4.99 -32.81 12.39
C LYS A 128 -5.45 -32.71 10.93
N ILE A 129 -6.73 -32.51 10.67
CA ILE A 129 -7.28 -32.46 9.30
C ILE A 129 -7.16 -31.04 8.70
N GLU A 130 -7.23 -30.03 9.56
CA GLU A 130 -7.17 -28.61 9.18
C GLU A 130 -5.75 -28.14 8.78
N GLU A 131 -4.70 -28.77 9.27
CA GLU A 131 -3.30 -28.43 8.96
C GLU A 131 -2.89 -28.76 7.51
N ARG A 132 -3.43 -29.79 6.92
CA ARG A 132 -3.09 -30.20 5.54
C ARG A 132 -3.77 -29.34 4.49
N GLY A 133 -5.00 -28.89 4.74
CA GLY A 133 -5.70 -27.91 3.91
C GLY A 133 -5.06 -26.52 4.00
N ARG A 134 -4.67 -26.12 5.21
CA ARG A 134 -4.03 -24.82 5.49
C ARG A 134 -2.67 -24.68 4.80
N ARG A 135 -1.89 -25.74 4.71
CA ARG A 135 -0.54 -25.73 4.08
C ARG A 135 -0.58 -25.51 2.56
N LYS A 136 -1.59 -26.05 1.85
CA LYS A 136 -1.80 -25.80 0.41
C LYS A 136 -2.32 -24.38 0.14
N GLU A 137 -3.19 -23.87 1.00
CA GLU A 137 -3.73 -22.50 0.88
C GLU A 137 -2.66 -21.43 1.19
N ASP A 138 -1.77 -21.70 2.15
CA ASP A 138 -0.64 -20.80 2.48
C ASP A 138 0.40 -20.77 1.36
N SER A 139 0.70 -21.90 0.69
CA SER A 139 1.63 -21.94 -0.45
C SER A 139 1.13 -21.09 -1.64
N GLY A 140 -0.15 -21.16 -1.98
CA GLY A 140 -0.73 -20.32 -3.02
C GLY A 140 -0.67 -18.82 -2.67
N LYS A 141 -0.92 -18.46 -1.42
CA LYS A 141 -0.84 -17.07 -0.95
C LYS A 141 0.58 -16.50 -1.02
N GLU A 142 1.60 -17.29 -0.73
CA GLU A 142 3.01 -16.87 -0.85
C GLU A 142 3.41 -16.58 -2.30
N ILE A 143 2.99 -17.42 -3.25
CA ILE A 143 3.24 -17.19 -4.68
C ILE A 143 2.60 -15.86 -5.12
N TRP A 144 1.36 -15.58 -4.72
CA TRP A 144 0.69 -14.33 -5.03
C TRP A 144 1.37 -13.12 -4.40
N LYS A 145 1.85 -13.20 -3.16
CA LYS A 145 2.63 -12.14 -2.51
C LYS A 145 3.92 -11.85 -3.28
N MET A 146 4.63 -12.90 -3.70
CA MET A 146 5.84 -12.78 -4.51
C MET A 146 5.55 -12.13 -5.86
N LEU A 147 4.50 -12.59 -6.56
CA LEU A 147 4.07 -12.02 -7.85
C LEU A 147 3.73 -10.53 -7.75
N PHE A 148 2.96 -10.11 -6.74
CA PHE A 148 2.64 -8.71 -6.52
C PHE A 148 3.88 -7.86 -6.24
N ARG A 149 4.85 -8.41 -5.51
CA ARG A 149 6.12 -7.73 -5.24
C ARG A 149 6.96 -7.56 -6.49
N VAL A 150 7.10 -8.63 -7.29
CA VAL A 150 7.79 -8.56 -8.59
C VAL A 150 7.12 -7.53 -9.50
N LEU A 151 5.80 -7.52 -9.58
CA LEU A 151 5.05 -6.56 -10.39
C LEU A 151 5.27 -5.11 -9.90
N SER A 152 5.31 -4.88 -8.57
CA SER A 152 5.62 -3.56 -8.00
C SER A 152 7.03 -3.10 -8.36
N VAL A 153 8.01 -4.02 -8.36
CA VAL A 153 9.40 -3.73 -8.76
C VAL A 153 9.46 -3.37 -10.24
N ILE A 154 8.79 -4.13 -11.11
CA ILE A 154 8.70 -3.84 -12.54
C ILE A 154 8.05 -2.47 -12.78
N PHE A 155 6.98 -2.15 -12.06
CA PHE A 155 6.35 -0.84 -12.19
C PHE A 155 7.26 0.30 -11.73
N LEU A 156 7.98 0.13 -10.60
CA LEU A 156 8.87 1.16 -10.08
C LEU A 156 10.09 1.36 -10.98
N PHE A 157 10.86 0.31 -11.21
CA PHE A 157 12.10 0.43 -11.97
C PHE A 157 11.85 0.50 -13.47
N GLY A 158 10.99 -0.35 -14.03
CA GLY A 158 10.69 -0.36 -15.46
C GLY A 158 9.94 0.88 -15.92
N PHE A 159 8.71 1.06 -15.44
CA PHE A 159 7.81 2.08 -15.97
C PHE A 159 7.97 3.48 -15.36
N VAL A 160 8.44 3.59 -14.11
CA VAL A 160 8.61 4.90 -13.46
C VAL A 160 9.99 5.47 -13.71
N LEU A 161 11.06 4.66 -13.68
CA LEU A 161 12.44 5.15 -13.78
C LEU A 161 13.05 4.93 -15.16
N ILE A 162 13.17 3.66 -15.61
CA ILE A 162 13.98 3.32 -16.79
C ILE A 162 13.29 3.76 -18.09
N LEU A 163 12.03 3.41 -18.27
CA LEU A 163 11.32 3.63 -19.54
C LEU A 163 11.17 5.11 -19.90
N PRO A 164 10.77 6.02 -18.98
CA PRO A 164 10.75 7.46 -19.25
C PRO A 164 12.12 7.99 -19.65
N TRP A 165 13.19 7.56 -18.95
CA TRP A 165 14.55 7.98 -19.24
C TRP A 165 15.06 7.51 -20.60
N LEU A 166 14.82 6.23 -20.97
CA LEU A 166 15.24 5.68 -22.27
C LEU A 166 14.54 6.35 -23.43
N ILE A 167 13.23 6.56 -23.34
CA ILE A 167 12.42 7.12 -24.44
C ILE A 167 12.77 8.59 -24.65
N THR A 168 12.95 9.36 -23.57
CA THR A 168 13.32 10.77 -23.64
C THR A 168 14.67 10.96 -24.29
N ASN A 169 15.67 10.14 -23.96
CA ASN A 169 17.03 10.30 -24.49
C ASN A 169 17.18 9.86 -25.96
N ARG A 170 16.39 8.89 -26.43
CA ARG A 170 16.52 8.40 -27.80
C ARG A 170 15.70 9.18 -28.83
N TRP A 171 14.53 9.69 -28.44
CA TRP A 171 13.51 10.13 -29.38
C TRP A 171 12.97 11.53 -29.11
N GLY A 172 13.43 12.21 -28.07
CA GLY A 172 12.99 13.58 -27.72
C GLY A 172 11.51 13.69 -27.26
N LEU A 173 10.77 12.59 -27.28
CA LEU A 173 9.34 12.48 -27.01
C LEU A 173 9.10 11.73 -25.72
N GLY A 174 9.44 12.33 -24.58
CA GLY A 174 9.18 11.73 -23.28
C GLY A 174 7.71 11.79 -22.89
N SER A 175 7.18 10.69 -22.36
CA SER A 175 5.87 10.68 -21.70
C SER A 175 5.94 9.94 -20.37
N ALA A 176 5.13 10.38 -19.40
CA ALA A 176 5.04 9.76 -18.08
C ALA A 176 4.34 8.38 -18.21
N MET A 177 5.09 7.37 -18.67
CA MET A 177 4.59 6.07 -19.09
C MET A 177 3.68 5.40 -18.06
N PHE A 178 4.11 5.36 -16.79
CA PHE A 178 3.28 4.78 -15.74
C PHE A 178 1.97 5.57 -15.54
N CYS A 179 2.05 6.89 -15.44
CA CYS A 179 0.87 7.73 -15.22
C CYS A 179 -0.07 7.72 -16.43
N ARG A 180 0.49 7.67 -17.65
CA ARG A 180 -0.29 7.72 -18.89
C ARG A 180 -0.99 6.41 -19.22
N TYR A 181 -0.39 5.25 -18.93
CA TYR A 181 -0.89 3.96 -19.40
C TYR A 181 -1.39 3.04 -18.28
N ILE A 182 -0.80 3.11 -17.08
CA ILE A 182 -1.00 2.10 -16.03
C ILE A 182 -1.75 2.62 -14.81
N CYS A 183 -1.50 3.89 -14.40
CA CYS A 183 -1.99 4.40 -13.13
C CYS A 183 -3.52 4.49 -13.05
N PRO A 184 -4.20 3.68 -12.20
CA PRO A 184 -5.65 3.70 -12.09
C PRO A 184 -6.18 4.96 -11.39
N ALA A 185 -5.40 5.58 -10.49
CA ALA A 185 -5.79 6.86 -9.89
C ALA A 185 -5.87 7.96 -10.96
N GLY A 186 -4.91 7.98 -11.90
CA GLY A 186 -4.95 8.92 -13.02
C GLY A 186 -6.14 8.71 -13.94
N THR A 187 -6.60 7.46 -14.11
CA THR A 187 -7.81 7.17 -14.89
C THR A 187 -9.06 7.66 -14.16
N PHE A 188 -9.16 7.37 -12.88
CA PHE A 188 -10.31 7.75 -12.07
C PHE A 188 -10.41 9.28 -11.89
N GLU A 189 -9.32 9.94 -11.51
CA GLU A 189 -9.35 11.33 -11.10
C GLU A 189 -9.25 12.31 -12.28
N ALA A 190 -8.43 12.01 -13.31
CA ALA A 190 -8.22 12.88 -14.45
C ALA A 190 -8.91 12.38 -15.72
N GLY A 191 -8.92 11.05 -15.97
CA GLY A 191 -9.46 10.46 -17.18
C GLY A 191 -10.98 10.60 -17.28
N ILE A 192 -11.71 10.26 -16.21
CA ILE A 192 -13.16 10.36 -16.16
C ILE A 192 -13.59 11.83 -16.29
N TRP A 193 -12.93 12.71 -15.55
CA TRP A 193 -13.23 14.14 -15.65
C TRP A 193 -12.98 14.73 -17.04
N GLY A 194 -11.86 14.35 -17.66
CA GLY A 194 -11.54 14.76 -19.04
C GLY A 194 -12.57 14.27 -20.05
N ALA A 195 -13.11 13.07 -19.85
CA ALA A 195 -14.19 12.55 -20.67
C ALA A 195 -15.50 13.36 -20.51
N PHE A 196 -15.88 13.70 -19.29
CA PHE A 196 -17.06 14.54 -19.02
C PHE A 196 -16.97 15.94 -19.66
N LYS A 197 -15.78 16.50 -19.74
CA LYS A 197 -15.55 17.83 -20.35
C LYS A 197 -15.30 17.77 -21.86
N GLY A 198 -15.35 16.60 -22.48
CA GLY A 198 -15.11 16.41 -23.92
C GLY A 198 -13.64 16.53 -24.35
N TYR A 199 -12.70 16.60 -23.40
CA TYR A 199 -11.25 16.67 -23.71
C TYR A 199 -10.64 15.30 -24.00
N ALA A 200 -11.33 14.23 -23.71
CA ALA A 200 -10.82 12.87 -23.91
C ALA A 200 -11.10 12.39 -25.33
N VAL A 201 -10.08 12.45 -26.18
CA VAL A 201 -10.11 11.77 -27.47
C VAL A 201 -9.93 10.27 -27.23
N LEU A 202 -10.74 9.44 -27.90
CA LEU A 202 -10.69 7.98 -27.77
C LEU A 202 -9.42 7.45 -28.47
N THR A 203 -8.31 7.47 -27.74
CA THR A 203 -7.02 6.93 -28.20
C THR A 203 -6.85 5.49 -27.73
N PRO A 204 -6.05 4.65 -28.43
CA PRO A 204 -5.72 3.29 -27.94
C PRO A 204 -5.14 3.27 -26.53
N ALA A 205 -4.38 4.31 -26.16
CA ALA A 205 -3.85 4.50 -24.80
C ALA A 205 -4.95 4.69 -23.76
N LEU A 206 -6.02 5.43 -24.07
CA LEU A 206 -7.14 5.62 -23.17
C LEU A 206 -7.94 4.33 -23.00
N ILE A 207 -8.15 3.57 -24.07
CA ILE A 207 -8.83 2.28 -24.03
C ILE A 207 -8.07 1.30 -23.13
N LEU A 208 -6.76 1.16 -23.31
CA LEU A 208 -5.89 0.34 -22.45
C LEU A 208 -5.98 0.77 -20.99
N LYS A 209 -5.95 2.07 -20.74
CA LYS A 209 -6.01 2.64 -19.39
C LYS A 209 -7.35 2.37 -18.70
N ILE A 210 -8.45 2.46 -19.43
CA ILE A 210 -9.79 2.11 -18.93
C ILE A 210 -9.85 0.61 -18.62
N PHE A 211 -9.32 -0.23 -19.51
CA PHE A 211 -9.28 -1.68 -19.29
C PHE A 211 -8.50 -2.04 -18.02
N ILE A 212 -7.30 -1.49 -17.83
CA ILE A 212 -6.51 -1.69 -16.60
C ILE A 212 -7.27 -1.18 -15.37
N PHE A 213 -7.94 -0.03 -15.46
CA PHE A 213 -8.74 0.51 -14.36
C PHE A 213 -9.88 -0.43 -13.96
N LEU A 214 -10.63 -0.96 -14.92
CA LEU A 214 -11.71 -1.92 -14.67
C LEU A 214 -11.19 -3.20 -14.05
N LEU A 215 -10.04 -3.69 -14.51
CA LEU A 215 -9.37 -4.86 -13.95
C LEU A 215 -8.94 -4.62 -12.49
N VAL A 216 -8.31 -3.48 -12.21
CA VAL A 216 -7.94 -3.08 -10.83
C VAL A 216 -9.18 -2.93 -9.95
N PHE A 217 -10.26 -2.38 -10.48
CA PHE A 217 -11.53 -2.22 -9.79
C PHE A 217 -12.15 -3.59 -9.44
N TYR A 218 -12.20 -4.50 -10.41
CA TYR A 218 -12.67 -5.87 -10.20
C TYR A 218 -11.86 -6.61 -9.12
N PHE A 219 -10.54 -6.58 -9.21
CA PHE A 219 -9.71 -7.21 -8.18
C PHE A 219 -9.81 -6.53 -6.81
N SER A 220 -10.06 -5.22 -6.76
CA SER A 220 -10.25 -4.51 -5.48
C SER A 220 -11.54 -4.92 -4.75
N ILE A 221 -12.54 -5.44 -5.47
CA ILE A 221 -13.74 -6.03 -4.86
C ILE A 221 -13.42 -7.36 -4.18
N LYS A 222 -12.52 -8.16 -4.76
CA LYS A 222 -12.14 -9.50 -4.29
C LYS A 222 -11.00 -9.49 -3.28
N ILE A 223 -9.99 -8.65 -3.50
CA ILE A 223 -8.75 -8.58 -2.71
C ILE A 223 -8.67 -7.23 -2.03
N PHE A 224 -8.55 -7.25 -0.68
CA PHE A 224 -8.42 -6.02 0.09
C PHE A 224 -7.22 -5.20 -0.38
N ARG A 225 -7.49 -3.96 -0.81
CA ARG A 225 -6.48 -3.00 -1.28
C ARG A 225 -5.52 -3.61 -2.32
N PHE A 226 -6.07 -4.27 -3.34
CA PHE A 226 -5.31 -4.93 -4.40
C PHE A 226 -4.20 -4.04 -4.97
N TRP A 227 -4.54 -2.82 -5.40
CA TRP A 227 -3.56 -1.91 -5.98
C TRP A 227 -2.46 -1.51 -5.01
N CYS A 228 -2.74 -1.39 -3.71
CA CYS A 228 -1.72 -1.08 -2.71
C CYS A 228 -0.63 -2.16 -2.60
N ARG A 229 -0.90 -3.39 -3.07
CA ARG A 229 0.07 -4.50 -3.10
C ARG A 229 1.02 -4.41 -4.29
N VAL A 230 0.59 -3.79 -5.41
CA VAL A 230 1.37 -3.65 -6.65
C VAL A 230 1.82 -2.21 -6.91
N CYS A 231 1.46 -1.28 -6.05
CA CYS A 231 1.75 0.15 -6.21
C CYS A 231 3.25 0.43 -6.05
N PRO A 232 3.91 1.11 -7.01
CA PRO A 232 5.32 1.45 -6.92
C PRO A 232 5.63 2.36 -5.73
N LEU A 233 4.77 3.32 -5.41
CA LEU A 233 4.91 4.16 -4.22
C LEU A 233 4.79 3.32 -2.94
N GLY A 234 3.86 2.34 -2.92
CA GLY A 234 3.72 1.42 -1.81
C GLY A 234 4.97 0.60 -1.55
N LEU A 235 5.64 0.13 -2.61
CA LEU A 235 6.92 -0.57 -2.51
C LEU A 235 8.00 0.35 -1.93
N LEU A 236 8.14 1.56 -2.47
CA LEU A 236 9.14 2.54 -2.03
C LEU A 236 9.00 2.86 -0.54
N LEU A 237 7.80 3.18 -0.07
CA LEU A 237 7.53 3.42 1.35
C LEU A 237 7.67 2.14 2.20
N GLY A 238 7.41 0.97 1.60
CA GLY A 238 7.53 -0.32 2.27
C GLY A 238 8.97 -0.66 2.67
N PHE A 239 9.96 -0.27 1.87
CA PHE A 239 11.38 -0.42 2.23
C PHE A 239 11.69 0.25 3.58
N PHE A 240 11.10 1.41 3.82
CA PHE A 240 11.31 2.13 5.07
C PHE A 240 10.58 1.53 6.27
N ASN A 241 9.64 0.59 6.10
CA ASN A 241 8.91 0.00 7.22
C ASN A 241 9.82 -0.65 8.27
N LYS A 242 10.94 -1.24 7.85
CA LYS A 242 11.89 -1.90 8.74
C LYS A 242 12.73 -0.92 9.55
N ILE A 243 13.06 0.25 8.97
CA ILE A 243 13.96 1.25 9.54
C ILE A 243 13.25 2.47 10.10
N SER A 244 11.95 2.67 9.79
CA SER A 244 11.19 3.85 10.21
C SER A 244 11.04 3.96 11.72
N PHE A 245 10.88 5.19 12.19
CA PHE A 245 10.71 5.48 13.61
C PHE A 245 9.39 4.96 14.16
N LEU A 246 8.28 5.10 13.45
CA LEU A 246 7.00 4.55 13.85
C LEU A 246 6.96 3.05 13.56
N LYS A 247 7.02 2.18 14.55
CA LYS A 247 7.04 0.71 14.40
C LYS A 247 5.96 0.01 15.22
N LEU A 248 5.61 -1.18 14.75
CA LEU A 248 4.88 -2.14 15.57
C LEU A 248 5.86 -2.89 16.47
N TYR A 249 5.53 -3.00 17.73
CA TYR A 249 6.28 -3.75 18.73
C TYR A 249 5.42 -4.85 19.31
N ASN A 250 6.06 -5.99 19.55
CA ASN A 250 5.48 -7.09 20.29
C ASN A 250 6.17 -7.19 21.65
N ASN A 251 5.38 -7.42 22.70
CA ASN A 251 5.85 -7.50 24.07
C ASN A 251 5.81 -8.98 24.54
N GLU A 252 6.45 -9.27 25.65
CA GLU A 252 6.57 -10.63 26.21
C GLU A 252 5.22 -11.31 26.56
N LYS A 253 4.14 -10.53 26.66
CA LYS A 253 2.80 -11.03 26.94
C LYS A 253 2.15 -11.79 25.75
N CYS A 254 2.86 -11.92 24.62
CA CYS A 254 2.34 -12.62 23.45
C CYS A 254 2.33 -14.14 23.69
N ASN A 255 1.14 -14.74 23.62
CA ASN A 255 0.92 -16.18 23.74
C ASN A 255 0.76 -16.90 22.39
N ASN A 256 1.11 -16.26 21.26
CA ASN A 256 1.01 -16.81 19.91
C ASN A 256 -0.40 -17.29 19.49
N CYS A 257 -1.45 -16.62 19.97
CA CYS A 257 -2.84 -16.97 19.61
C CYS A 257 -3.22 -16.72 18.15
N LEU A 258 -2.34 -16.13 17.34
CA LEU A 258 -2.48 -15.86 15.89
C LEU A 258 -3.72 -15.03 15.48
N ILE A 259 -4.44 -14.41 16.42
CA ILE A 259 -5.58 -13.54 16.12
C ILE A 259 -5.13 -12.35 15.25
N CYS A 260 -3.94 -11.78 15.52
CA CYS A 260 -3.35 -10.69 14.74
C CYS A 260 -3.14 -11.06 13.26
N ARG A 261 -2.79 -12.32 12.94
CA ARG A 261 -2.67 -12.84 11.58
C ARG A 261 -4.05 -12.92 10.89
N ARG A 262 -5.08 -13.43 11.60
CA ARG A 262 -6.44 -13.57 11.06
C ARG A 262 -7.10 -12.25 10.72
N VAL A 263 -6.86 -11.21 11.53
CA VAL A 263 -7.45 -9.87 11.30
C VAL A 263 -6.62 -8.99 10.37
N CYS A 264 -5.43 -9.44 9.94
CA CYS A 264 -4.56 -8.66 9.08
C CYS A 264 -5.11 -8.60 7.65
N PRO A 265 -5.51 -7.43 7.15
CA PRO A 265 -6.10 -7.32 5.82
C PRO A 265 -5.06 -7.43 4.69
N MET A 266 -3.77 -7.37 5.04
CA MET A 266 -2.65 -7.51 4.10
C MET A 266 -2.04 -8.91 4.11
N ASP A 267 -2.65 -9.86 4.83
CA ASP A 267 -2.22 -11.26 4.95
C ASP A 267 -0.77 -11.42 5.41
N ILE A 268 -0.33 -10.58 6.36
CA ILE A 268 1.02 -10.63 6.90
C ILE A 268 1.11 -11.72 7.95
N ASP A 269 2.20 -12.50 7.91
CA ASP A 269 2.48 -13.55 8.87
C ASP A 269 2.94 -12.95 10.20
N MET A 270 1.99 -12.75 11.08
CA MET A 270 2.20 -12.20 12.42
C MET A 270 2.23 -13.35 13.45
N PRO A 271 3.02 -13.26 14.49
CA PRO A 271 3.87 -12.14 14.94
C PRO A 271 5.30 -12.13 14.38
N GLU A 272 5.65 -13.03 13.46
CA GLU A 272 7.02 -13.19 12.95
C GLU A 272 7.47 -11.98 12.10
N ASN A 273 6.60 -11.50 11.19
CA ASN A 273 6.90 -10.43 10.24
C ASN A 273 6.19 -9.10 10.58
N ILE A 274 6.32 -8.62 11.81
CA ILE A 274 5.57 -7.46 12.33
C ILE A 274 5.75 -6.19 11.49
N ASN A 275 6.96 -5.88 11.06
CA ASN A 275 7.28 -4.69 10.26
C ASN A 275 7.58 -5.05 8.79
N SER A 276 6.78 -5.97 8.22
CA SER A 276 6.88 -6.35 6.82
C SER A 276 6.75 -5.14 5.89
N ILE A 277 7.38 -5.26 4.70
CA ILE A 277 7.26 -4.28 3.61
C ILE A 277 5.78 -4.02 3.26
N ASP A 278 4.91 -5.01 3.42
CA ASP A 278 3.49 -4.92 3.06
C ASP A 278 2.62 -4.31 4.17
N CYS A 279 3.16 -4.04 5.36
CA CYS A 279 2.41 -3.52 6.49
C CYS A 279 2.01 -2.04 6.30
N ILE A 280 0.71 -1.77 6.18
CA ILE A 280 0.13 -0.41 6.05
C ILE A 280 -0.16 0.26 7.40
N ARG A 281 0.24 -0.34 8.52
CA ARG A 281 0.08 0.20 9.89
C ARG A 281 -1.34 0.60 10.26
N CYS A 282 -2.32 -0.19 9.83
CA CYS A 282 -3.75 0.09 10.03
C CYS A 282 -4.26 -0.10 11.47
N LYS A 283 -3.44 -0.57 12.40
CA LYS A 283 -3.75 -0.86 13.82
C LYS A 283 -4.76 -1.98 14.10
N ARG A 284 -5.33 -2.65 13.11
CA ARG A 284 -6.32 -3.73 13.34
C ARG A 284 -5.80 -4.85 14.22
N CYS A 285 -4.53 -5.26 14.01
CA CYS A 285 -3.88 -6.29 14.84
C CYS A 285 -3.67 -5.84 16.29
N VAL A 286 -3.39 -4.55 16.52
CA VAL A 286 -3.25 -3.96 17.85
C VAL A 286 -4.58 -3.98 18.59
N ASP A 287 -5.67 -3.56 17.94
CA ASP A 287 -6.99 -3.50 18.53
C ASP A 287 -7.61 -4.89 18.80
N ALA A 288 -7.24 -5.87 17.98
CA ALA A 288 -7.74 -7.23 18.11
C ALA A 288 -6.93 -8.10 19.09
N CYS A 289 -5.79 -7.60 19.58
CA CYS A 289 -4.93 -8.37 20.47
C CYS A 289 -5.52 -8.46 21.90
N PRO A 290 -5.97 -9.65 22.38
CA PRO A 290 -6.58 -9.78 23.69
C PRO A 290 -5.57 -9.53 24.82
N GLN A 291 -4.30 -9.88 24.59
CA GLN A 291 -3.21 -9.69 25.56
C GLN A 291 -2.60 -8.30 25.53
N ARG A 292 -3.08 -7.40 24.62
CA ARG A 292 -2.49 -6.07 24.40
C ARG A 292 -0.97 -6.11 24.23
N SER A 293 -0.47 -7.20 23.65
CA SER A 293 0.98 -7.40 23.44
C SER A 293 1.52 -6.60 22.27
N LEU A 294 0.66 -6.19 21.32
CA LEU A 294 1.04 -5.40 20.18
C LEU A 294 0.79 -3.92 20.42
N SER A 295 1.78 -3.09 20.12
CA SER A 295 1.67 -1.62 20.17
C SER A 295 2.29 -0.98 18.94
N LEU A 296 1.71 0.13 18.48
CA LEU A 296 2.32 0.99 17.46
C LEU A 296 2.86 2.21 18.17
N SER A 297 4.18 2.38 18.23
CA SER A 297 4.85 3.45 18.97
C SER A 297 6.09 3.98 18.28
N TRP A 298 6.51 5.18 18.72
CA TRP A 298 7.71 5.85 18.27
C TRP A 298 8.90 5.39 19.10
N LEU A 299 10.07 5.14 18.47
CA LEU A 299 11.38 5.02 19.09
C LEU A 299 11.47 4.14 20.38
N LYS A 300 10.56 3.19 20.58
CA LYS A 300 10.77 2.24 21.66
C LYS A 300 11.85 1.23 21.24
N PRO A 301 12.89 1.02 22.05
CA PRO A 301 13.85 -0.05 21.81
C PRO A 301 13.10 -1.37 21.75
N GLN A 302 13.39 -2.19 20.74
CA GLN A 302 12.86 -3.54 20.66
C GLN A 302 13.41 -4.36 21.83
N THR A 303 12.66 -4.55 22.88
CA THR A 303 12.81 -5.74 23.69
C THR A 303 12.23 -6.90 22.88
N THR A 304 12.87 -7.21 21.80
CA THR A 304 12.50 -8.34 20.96
C THR A 304 12.95 -9.60 21.66
N ASN A 305 11.99 -10.31 22.16
CA ASN A 305 12.16 -11.71 22.54
C ASN A 305 12.30 -12.60 21.26
N THR A 306 13.01 -12.09 20.25
CA THR A 306 13.41 -12.88 19.08
C THR A 306 14.16 -14.14 19.50
N LYS A 307 14.98 -14.06 20.56
CA LYS A 307 15.69 -15.22 21.10
C LYS A 307 14.76 -16.29 21.73
N LYS A 308 13.63 -15.88 22.31
CA LYS A 308 12.66 -16.82 22.90
C LYS A 308 11.76 -17.42 21.81
N PHE A 309 11.45 -16.62 20.79
CA PHE A 309 10.66 -17.07 19.63
C PHE A 309 11.46 -18.05 18.76
N GLN A 310 12.73 -17.74 18.50
CA GLN A 310 13.65 -18.66 17.81
C GLN A 310 13.83 -19.96 18.59
N ARG A 311 14.06 -19.92 19.89
CA ARG A 311 14.14 -21.11 20.74
C ARG A 311 12.87 -21.96 20.71
N ASN A 312 11.70 -21.33 20.71
CA ASN A 312 10.43 -22.07 20.62
C ASN A 312 10.18 -22.64 19.21
N ALA A 313 10.61 -21.95 18.15
CA ALA A 313 10.55 -22.46 16.79
C ALA A 313 11.51 -23.65 16.59
N GLU A 314 12.74 -23.55 17.09
CA GLU A 314 13.72 -24.63 17.09
C GLU A 314 13.29 -25.84 17.93
N ALA A 315 12.64 -25.59 19.07
CA ALA A 315 12.05 -26.66 19.91
C ALA A 315 10.90 -27.38 19.21
N LEU A 316 10.03 -26.63 18.50
CA LEU A 316 8.96 -27.20 17.69
C LEU A 316 9.47 -27.99 16.48
N ASP A 317 10.54 -27.53 15.84
CA ASP A 317 11.16 -28.26 14.73
C ASP A 317 11.87 -29.53 15.21
N LYS A 318 12.52 -29.52 16.37
CA LYS A 318 13.07 -30.72 17.02
C LYS A 318 11.99 -31.73 17.38
N LEU A 319 10.84 -31.28 17.91
CA LEU A 319 9.68 -32.15 18.19
C LEU A 319 9.08 -32.74 16.89
N ARG A 320 9.08 -31.97 15.80
CA ARG A 320 8.65 -32.45 14.47
C ARG A 320 9.60 -33.48 13.86
N GLN A 321 10.91 -33.31 14.05
CA GLN A 321 11.91 -34.29 13.59
C GLN A 321 11.81 -35.61 14.36
N ASN A 322 11.64 -35.54 15.68
CA ASN A 322 11.49 -36.75 16.52
C ASN A 322 10.17 -37.51 16.27
N SER A 323 9.12 -36.82 15.81
CA SER A 323 7.85 -37.47 15.44
C SER A 323 7.85 -38.14 14.05
N LYS A 324 8.88 -37.90 13.24
CA LYS A 324 9.08 -38.55 11.93
C LYS A 324 9.94 -39.81 12.00
N ILE A 325 10.58 -40.06 13.13
CA ILE A 325 11.50 -41.22 13.37
C ILE A 325 10.79 -42.36 14.16
N LYS A 326 9.57 -42.13 14.60
CA LYS A 326 8.65 -43.15 15.08
C LYS A 326 7.53 -43.36 14.05
#